data_2b009c3386764694f9bb30ed7770d4ee
#
_entry.id   2b009c3386764694f9bb30ed7770d4ee
#
_cell.length_a   1.000
_cell.length_b   1.000
_cell.length_c   1.000
_cell.angle_alpha   90.00
_cell.angle_beta   90.00
_cell.angle_gamma   90.00
#
_symmetry.space_group_name_H-M   'P 1'
#
loop_
_entity.id
_entity.type
_entity.pdbx_description
1 polymer ?
#
loop_
_entity_poly.entity_id
_entity_poly.type
_entity_poly.pdbx_seq_one_letter_code
_entity_poly.pdbx_strand_id
1 'polypeptide(L)'
;KQDARALQKLKSEVEKAKRDLSSVHQTKIEIENLLDGIDFSETITRARFEELCNDLFKKTLQPVQQVLDDSGMKKTEIDEVVLVGGSTRIPKVQQLIKDFFNGKEPNRGINPDEAVAYGAAVQGGILGGEASEETKDILLIDVTPLTLGIETVGGVMTKIIPRGTVIPAKKSQTFTTYQDQQ
;
A
#
# COMPACT_ATOMS: atom_id res chain seq x y z
N LYS A 1 -19.51 21.49 6.04
CA LYS A 1 -18.06 21.36 6.43
C LYS A 1 -17.77 21.90 7.84
N GLN A 2 -18.73 22.52 8.52
CA GLN A 2 -18.51 23.17 9.83
C GLN A 2 -18.80 22.25 11.03
N ASP A 3 -19.61 21.20 10.88
CA ASP A 3 -19.89 20.23 11.95
C ASP A 3 -18.95 19.02 11.84
N ALA A 4 -17.96 18.99 12.74
CA ALA A 4 -16.95 17.90 12.78
C ALA A 4 -17.58 16.54 13.14
N ARG A 5 -18.65 16.53 13.97
CA ARG A 5 -19.32 15.31 14.39
C ARG A 5 -20.14 14.70 13.24
N ALA A 6 -20.89 15.54 12.52
CA ALA A 6 -21.64 15.11 11.34
C ALA A 6 -20.69 14.58 10.26
N LEU A 7 -19.58 15.27 10.02
CA LEU A 7 -18.56 14.82 9.07
C LEU A 7 -17.95 13.46 9.47
N GLN A 8 -17.71 13.24 10.76
CA GLN A 8 -17.16 11.98 11.23
C GLN A 8 -18.16 10.81 11.08
N LYS A 9 -19.46 11.04 11.39
CA LYS A 9 -20.51 10.07 11.11
C LYS A 9 -20.55 9.70 9.63
N LEU A 10 -20.57 10.70 8.76
CA LEU A 10 -20.60 10.49 7.31
C LEU A 10 -19.37 9.70 6.83
N LYS A 11 -18.17 10.04 7.27
CA LYS A 11 -16.95 9.30 6.93
C LYS A 11 -17.02 7.83 7.33
N SER A 12 -17.55 7.55 8.51
CA SER A 12 -17.69 6.18 9.01
C SER A 12 -18.63 5.35 8.12
N GLU A 13 -19.80 5.89 7.78
CA GLU A 13 -20.77 5.18 6.94
C GLU A 13 -20.30 5.05 5.48
N VAL A 14 -19.61 6.06 4.94
CA VAL A 14 -18.99 5.99 3.61
C VAL A 14 -17.90 4.91 3.57
N GLU A 15 -17.11 4.74 4.65
CA GLU A 15 -16.11 3.67 4.73
C GLU A 15 -16.75 2.27 4.75
N LYS A 16 -17.88 2.10 5.43
CA LYS A 16 -18.66 0.85 5.39
C LYS A 16 -19.18 0.60 3.97
N ALA A 17 -19.81 1.60 3.36
CA ALA A 17 -20.30 1.51 1.99
C ALA A 17 -19.21 1.15 0.99
N LYS A 18 -18.01 1.73 1.11
CA LYS A 18 -16.84 1.38 0.29
C LYS A 18 -16.50 -0.11 0.40
N ARG A 19 -16.53 -0.69 1.60
CA ARG A 19 -16.24 -2.12 1.82
C ARG A 19 -17.33 -3.00 1.21
N ASP A 20 -18.60 -2.64 1.41
CA ASP A 20 -19.75 -3.37 0.87
C ASP A 20 -19.69 -3.43 -0.66
N LEU A 21 -19.33 -2.32 -1.32
CA LEU A 21 -19.22 -2.22 -2.77
C LEU A 21 -18.13 -3.10 -3.38
N SER A 22 -17.25 -3.69 -2.58
CA SER A 22 -16.36 -4.75 -3.07
C SER A 22 -17.11 -6.05 -3.36
N SER A 23 -18.24 -6.30 -2.69
CA SER A 23 -19.02 -7.54 -2.81
C SER A 23 -20.36 -7.32 -3.53
N VAL A 24 -21.03 -6.18 -3.30
CA VAL A 24 -22.34 -5.87 -3.87
C VAL A 24 -22.25 -4.78 -4.95
N HIS A 25 -23.26 -4.71 -5.83
CA HIS A 25 -23.29 -3.71 -6.89
C HIS A 25 -23.80 -2.34 -6.45
N GLN A 26 -24.53 -2.28 -5.36
CA GLN A 26 -25.02 -1.04 -4.76
C GLN A 26 -25.20 -1.21 -3.25
N THR A 27 -25.10 -0.12 -2.52
CA THR A 27 -25.38 -0.07 -1.08
C THR A 27 -26.01 1.25 -0.72
N LYS A 28 -26.69 1.29 0.44
CA LYS A 28 -27.34 2.49 0.95
C LYS A 28 -26.56 3.05 2.13
N ILE A 29 -26.37 4.35 2.14
CA ILE A 29 -25.76 5.10 3.24
C ILE A 29 -26.89 5.76 4.00
N GLU A 30 -27.13 5.34 5.25
CA GLU A 30 -28.19 5.86 6.10
C GLU A 30 -27.58 6.37 7.40
N ILE A 31 -27.90 7.62 7.75
CA ILE A 31 -27.42 8.27 8.97
C ILE A 31 -28.56 9.05 9.59
N GLU A 32 -29.04 8.56 10.72
CA GLU A 32 -30.03 9.27 11.49
C GLU A 32 -29.44 10.52 12.15
N ASN A 33 -30.21 11.59 12.12
CA ASN A 33 -29.85 12.89 12.71
C ASN A 33 -28.39 13.28 12.37
N LEU A 34 -28.13 13.38 11.07
CA LEU A 34 -26.79 13.75 10.60
C LEU A 34 -26.46 15.21 10.94
N LEU A 35 -27.40 16.11 10.67
CA LEU A 35 -27.26 17.55 10.92
C LEU A 35 -28.63 18.17 11.21
N ASP A 36 -28.74 18.93 12.26
CA ASP A 36 -29.96 19.71 12.64
C ASP A 36 -31.25 18.87 12.69
N GLY A 37 -31.16 17.62 13.11
CA GLY A 37 -32.32 16.70 13.18
C GLY A 37 -32.67 16.07 11.83
N ILE A 38 -31.91 16.31 10.78
CA ILE A 38 -32.18 15.81 9.42
C ILE A 38 -31.45 14.49 9.21
N ASP A 39 -32.17 13.49 8.74
CA ASP A 39 -31.64 12.20 8.35
C ASP A 39 -30.99 12.30 6.96
N PHE A 40 -29.93 11.53 6.75
CA PHE A 40 -29.29 11.37 5.46
C PHE A 40 -29.52 9.94 4.95
N SER A 41 -29.96 9.83 3.70
CA SER A 41 -30.20 8.53 3.07
C SER A 41 -29.93 8.64 1.58
N GLU A 42 -28.86 7.98 1.12
CA GLU A 42 -28.45 7.99 -0.27
C GLU A 42 -27.98 6.59 -0.72
N THR A 43 -28.28 6.24 -1.93
CA THR A 43 -27.81 4.99 -2.56
C THR A 43 -26.61 5.27 -3.45
N ILE A 44 -25.54 4.49 -3.26
CA ILE A 44 -24.37 4.54 -4.11
C ILE A 44 -24.15 3.20 -4.82
N THR A 45 -23.86 3.25 -6.13
CA THR A 45 -23.52 2.07 -6.91
C THR A 45 -22.01 1.91 -7.00
N ARG A 46 -21.55 0.65 -7.19
CA ARG A 46 -20.14 0.36 -7.47
C ARG A 46 -19.61 1.17 -8.66
N ALA A 47 -20.37 1.24 -9.74
CA ALA A 47 -19.97 2.01 -10.92
C ALA A 47 -19.73 3.50 -10.60
N ARG A 48 -20.60 4.10 -9.78
CA ARG A 48 -20.44 5.51 -9.38
C ARG A 48 -19.25 5.69 -8.45
N PHE A 49 -19.02 4.76 -7.51
CA PHE A 49 -17.83 4.76 -6.68
C PHE A 49 -16.55 4.65 -7.50
N GLU A 50 -16.52 3.71 -8.46
CA GLU A 50 -15.35 3.51 -9.33
C GLU A 50 -15.07 4.74 -10.20
N GLU A 51 -16.12 5.38 -10.72
CA GLU A 51 -15.99 6.64 -11.47
C GLU A 51 -15.37 7.75 -10.63
N LEU A 52 -15.90 7.98 -9.42
CA LEU A 52 -15.44 9.01 -8.50
C LEU A 52 -13.99 8.80 -8.04
N CYS A 53 -13.55 7.55 -7.93
CA CYS A 53 -12.23 7.18 -7.43
C CYS A 53 -11.25 6.74 -8.54
N ASN A 54 -11.64 6.83 -9.80
CA ASN A 54 -10.86 6.28 -10.93
C ASN A 54 -9.41 6.79 -10.97
N ASP A 55 -9.21 8.08 -10.73
CA ASP A 55 -7.86 8.65 -10.73
C ASP A 55 -6.99 8.11 -9.59
N LEU A 56 -7.59 7.83 -8.43
CA LEU A 56 -6.90 7.21 -7.30
C LEU A 56 -6.52 5.76 -7.64
N PHE A 57 -7.42 5.03 -8.26
CA PHE A 57 -7.14 3.65 -8.68
C PHE A 57 -6.03 3.59 -9.73
N LYS A 58 -6.04 4.46 -10.73
CA LYS A 58 -4.96 4.54 -11.72
C LYS A 58 -3.60 4.87 -11.10
N LYS A 59 -3.56 5.72 -10.08
CA LYS A 59 -2.32 6.05 -9.37
C LYS A 59 -1.68 4.84 -8.68
N THR A 60 -2.45 3.80 -8.34
CA THR A 60 -1.90 2.59 -7.72
C THR A 60 -0.98 1.81 -8.66
N LEU A 61 -1.06 2.01 -9.97
CA LEU A 61 -0.18 1.39 -10.95
C LEU A 61 1.21 2.05 -11.02
N GLN A 62 1.34 3.29 -10.57
CA GLN A 62 2.63 4.01 -10.62
C GLN A 62 3.75 3.29 -9.84
N PRO A 63 3.55 2.89 -8.57
CA PRO A 63 4.58 2.13 -7.85
C PRO A 63 4.84 0.75 -8.47
N VAL A 64 3.84 0.12 -9.10
CA VAL A 64 4.03 -1.16 -9.81
C VAL A 64 4.94 -0.98 -11.02
N GLN A 65 4.72 0.05 -11.82
CA GLN A 65 5.60 0.39 -12.94
C GLN A 65 7.01 0.74 -12.45
N GLN A 66 7.11 1.53 -11.38
CA GLN A 66 8.39 1.93 -10.80
C GLN A 66 9.23 0.71 -10.37
N VAL A 67 8.61 -0.29 -9.75
CA VAL A 67 9.31 -1.51 -9.33
C VAL A 67 9.84 -2.30 -10.54
N LEU A 68 9.06 -2.39 -11.63
CA LEU A 68 9.54 -3.01 -12.87
C LEU A 68 10.73 -2.24 -13.47
N ASP A 69 10.63 -0.92 -13.52
CA ASP A 69 11.72 -0.07 -14.03
C ASP A 69 13.00 -0.21 -13.18
N ASP A 70 12.85 -0.20 -11.85
CA ASP A 70 13.98 -0.36 -10.90
C ASP A 70 14.64 -1.74 -11.00
N SER A 71 13.85 -2.79 -11.21
CA SER A 71 14.37 -4.17 -11.33
C SER A 71 14.89 -4.50 -12.73
N GLY A 72 14.56 -3.69 -13.74
CA GLY A 72 14.83 -3.97 -15.14
C GLY A 72 14.01 -5.13 -15.71
N MET A 73 13.02 -5.65 -14.98
CA MET A 73 12.20 -6.77 -15.40
C MET A 73 11.04 -6.33 -16.29
N LYS A 74 10.70 -7.17 -17.25
CA LYS A 74 9.53 -6.98 -18.09
C LYS A 74 8.28 -7.57 -17.40
N LYS A 75 7.10 -7.05 -17.72
CA LYS A 75 5.82 -7.58 -17.23
C LYS A 75 5.61 -9.07 -17.52
N THR A 76 6.19 -9.54 -18.62
CA THR A 76 6.12 -10.95 -19.05
C THR A 76 7.01 -11.88 -18.26
N GLU A 77 7.99 -11.34 -17.54
CA GLU A 77 8.95 -12.09 -16.72
C GLU A 77 8.45 -12.26 -15.27
N ILE A 78 7.30 -11.68 -14.94
CA ILE A 78 6.66 -11.85 -13.64
C ILE A 78 5.86 -13.14 -13.65
N ASP A 79 6.21 -14.09 -12.81
CA ASP A 79 5.55 -15.38 -12.73
C ASP A 79 4.19 -15.28 -12.06
N GLU A 80 4.12 -14.64 -10.89
CA GLU A 80 2.88 -14.48 -10.12
C GLU A 80 2.67 -13.05 -9.64
N VAL A 81 1.40 -12.67 -9.56
CA VAL A 81 0.94 -11.40 -8.97
C VAL A 81 0.13 -11.73 -7.73
N VAL A 82 0.62 -11.35 -6.57
CA VAL A 82 -0.04 -11.58 -5.28
C VAL A 82 -0.60 -10.26 -4.75
N LEU A 83 -1.89 -10.26 -4.41
CA LEU A 83 -2.57 -9.07 -3.88
C LEU A 83 -2.53 -9.08 -2.36
N VAL A 84 -2.08 -7.98 -1.77
CA VAL A 84 -1.92 -7.80 -0.32
C VAL A 84 -2.58 -6.50 0.12
N GLY A 85 -3.33 -6.56 1.23
CA GLY A 85 -4.05 -5.44 1.81
C GLY A 85 -5.50 -5.33 1.36
N GLY A 86 -6.38 -4.83 2.25
CA GLY A 86 -7.84 -4.79 2.06
C GLY A 86 -8.30 -4.01 0.83
N SER A 87 -7.57 -2.97 0.40
CA SER A 87 -7.90 -2.20 -0.81
C SER A 87 -7.79 -3.02 -2.11
N THR A 88 -7.06 -4.12 -2.10
CA THR A 88 -6.97 -5.03 -3.25
C THR A 88 -8.24 -5.86 -3.45
N ARG A 89 -9.19 -5.83 -2.52
CA ARG A 89 -10.52 -6.43 -2.68
C ARG A 89 -11.42 -5.64 -3.62
N ILE A 90 -11.09 -4.38 -3.92
CA ILE A 90 -11.85 -3.54 -4.84
C ILE A 90 -11.75 -4.11 -6.27
N PRO A 91 -12.89 -4.49 -6.91
CA PRO A 91 -12.86 -5.14 -8.22
C PRO A 91 -12.10 -4.33 -9.28
N LYS A 92 -12.25 -3.01 -9.26
CA LYS A 92 -11.54 -2.11 -10.19
C LYS A 92 -10.04 -2.17 -10.05
N VAL A 93 -9.51 -2.27 -8.83
CA VAL A 93 -8.07 -2.42 -8.58
C VAL A 93 -7.57 -3.75 -9.15
N GLN A 94 -8.31 -4.84 -8.91
CA GLN A 94 -7.97 -6.17 -9.47
C GLN A 94 -7.96 -6.15 -11.00
N GLN A 95 -8.97 -5.52 -11.61
CA GLN A 95 -9.05 -5.39 -13.06
C GLN A 95 -7.87 -4.59 -13.63
N LEU A 96 -7.53 -3.45 -13.02
CA LEU A 96 -6.41 -2.63 -13.45
C LEU A 96 -5.07 -3.38 -13.37
N ILE A 97 -4.84 -4.14 -12.32
CA ILE A 97 -3.63 -4.97 -12.16
C ILE A 97 -3.61 -6.08 -13.22
N LYS A 98 -4.71 -6.78 -13.43
CA LYS A 98 -4.83 -7.80 -14.46
C LYS A 98 -4.51 -7.23 -15.85
N ASP A 99 -5.12 -6.09 -16.20
CA ASP A 99 -4.89 -5.42 -17.49
C ASP A 99 -3.44 -4.98 -17.62
N PHE A 100 -2.85 -4.45 -16.54
CA PHE A 100 -1.46 -4.03 -16.52
C PHE A 100 -0.49 -5.18 -16.82
N PHE A 101 -0.77 -6.39 -16.34
CA PHE A 101 0.01 -7.60 -16.58
C PHE A 101 -0.54 -8.45 -17.76
N ASN A 102 -1.11 -7.80 -18.79
CA ASN A 102 -1.55 -8.43 -20.03
C ASN A 102 -2.57 -9.56 -19.84
N GLY A 103 -3.47 -9.41 -18.87
CA GLY A 103 -4.53 -10.38 -18.58
C GLY A 103 -4.13 -11.47 -17.58
N LYS A 104 -2.93 -11.41 -16.99
CA LYS A 104 -2.52 -12.36 -15.93
C LYS A 104 -3.42 -12.20 -14.71
N GLU A 105 -4.08 -13.28 -14.29
CA GLU A 105 -4.92 -13.29 -13.10
C GLU A 105 -4.06 -13.20 -11.84
N PRO A 106 -4.39 -12.30 -10.90
CA PRO A 106 -3.77 -12.28 -9.59
C PRO A 106 -4.04 -13.57 -8.81
N ASN A 107 -3.04 -14.02 -8.05
CA ASN A 107 -3.19 -15.17 -7.16
C ASN A 107 -4.25 -14.89 -6.09
N ARG A 108 -5.20 -15.83 -5.92
CA ARG A 108 -6.32 -15.74 -4.97
C ARG A 108 -6.19 -16.70 -3.79
N GLY A 109 -5.09 -17.44 -3.70
CA GLY A 109 -4.89 -18.45 -2.67
C GLY A 109 -4.54 -17.88 -1.29
N ILE A 110 -4.21 -16.58 -1.22
CA ILE A 110 -3.79 -15.90 0.02
C ILE A 110 -4.85 -14.88 0.41
N ASN A 111 -5.24 -14.87 1.70
CA ASN A 111 -6.10 -13.82 2.23
C ASN A 111 -5.32 -12.49 2.25
N PRO A 112 -5.73 -11.48 1.47
CA PRO A 112 -4.97 -10.23 1.35
C PRO A 112 -4.90 -9.43 2.65
N ASP A 113 -5.84 -9.61 3.59
CA ASP A 113 -5.84 -8.90 4.87
C ASP A 113 -4.85 -9.50 5.87
N GLU A 114 -4.54 -10.80 5.73
CA GLU A 114 -3.74 -11.58 6.67
C GLU A 114 -2.34 -11.93 6.15
N ALA A 115 -2.08 -11.74 4.86
CA ALA A 115 -0.84 -12.13 4.20
C ALA A 115 0.42 -11.59 4.90
N VAL A 116 0.39 -10.31 5.35
CA VAL A 116 1.52 -9.69 6.06
C VAL A 116 1.74 -10.34 7.42
N ALA A 117 0.67 -10.66 8.16
CA ALA A 117 0.76 -11.31 9.46
C ALA A 117 1.35 -12.72 9.34
N TYR A 118 0.92 -13.49 8.35
CA TYR A 118 1.50 -14.82 8.06
C TYR A 118 2.98 -14.72 7.70
N GLY A 119 3.36 -13.80 6.81
CA GLY A 119 4.75 -13.60 6.44
C GLY A 119 5.62 -13.18 7.63
N ALA A 120 5.12 -12.30 8.48
CA ALA A 120 5.79 -11.87 9.70
C ALA A 120 5.96 -13.02 10.71
N ALA A 121 4.96 -13.90 10.85
CA ALA A 121 5.03 -15.07 11.72
C ALA A 121 6.10 -16.07 11.22
N VAL A 122 6.14 -16.36 9.91
CA VAL A 122 7.16 -17.23 9.31
C VAL A 122 8.56 -16.66 9.54
N GLN A 123 8.76 -15.37 9.25
CA GLN A 123 10.05 -14.71 9.45
C GLN A 123 10.45 -14.65 10.94
N GLY A 124 9.49 -14.45 11.84
CA GLY A 124 9.70 -14.49 13.28
C GLY A 124 10.16 -15.86 13.77
N GLY A 125 9.57 -16.93 13.26
CA GLY A 125 9.98 -18.31 13.54
C GLY A 125 11.42 -18.59 13.07
N ILE A 126 11.76 -18.18 11.84
CA ILE A 126 13.12 -18.34 11.30
C ILE A 126 14.16 -17.60 12.17
N LEU A 127 13.87 -16.35 12.52
CA LEU A 127 14.77 -15.54 13.38
C LEU A 127 14.85 -16.08 14.83
N GLY A 128 13.78 -16.70 15.32
CA GLY A 128 13.73 -17.34 16.64
C GLY A 128 14.44 -18.69 16.68
N GLY A 129 14.91 -19.22 15.55
CA GLY A 129 15.56 -20.53 15.48
C GLY A 129 14.58 -21.70 15.42
N GLU A 130 13.29 -21.44 15.20
CA GLU A 130 12.21 -22.43 15.08
C GLU A 130 11.87 -22.75 13.62
N ALA A 131 12.84 -22.64 12.71
CA ALA A 131 12.63 -22.95 11.30
C ALA A 131 12.25 -24.43 11.11
N SER A 132 11.14 -24.68 10.41
CA SER A 132 10.73 -26.00 9.99
C SER A 132 11.49 -26.47 8.74
N GLU A 133 11.35 -27.75 8.38
CA GLU A 133 11.88 -28.27 7.11
C GLU A 133 11.39 -27.47 5.88
N GLU A 134 10.19 -26.90 5.94
CA GLU A 134 9.57 -26.11 4.88
C GLU A 134 10.11 -24.68 4.81
N THR A 135 10.61 -24.14 5.93
CA THR A 135 11.03 -22.72 6.04
C THR A 135 12.54 -22.52 6.17
N LYS A 136 13.31 -23.59 6.40
CA LYS A 136 14.77 -23.53 6.62
C LYS A 136 15.55 -22.89 5.46
N ASP A 137 15.06 -23.05 4.24
CA ASP A 137 15.71 -22.57 3.03
C ASP A 137 15.18 -21.18 2.57
N ILE A 138 14.26 -20.57 3.34
CA ILE A 138 13.75 -19.25 3.04
C ILE A 138 14.78 -18.20 3.44
N LEU A 139 15.25 -17.44 2.46
CA LEU A 139 16.15 -16.31 2.66
C LEU A 139 15.45 -15.01 2.24
N LEU A 140 15.19 -14.14 3.21
CA LEU A 140 14.70 -12.79 2.96
C LEU A 140 15.87 -11.81 2.86
N ILE A 141 16.06 -11.23 1.69
CA ILE A 141 17.01 -10.13 1.44
C ILE A 141 16.19 -8.88 1.13
N ASP A 142 16.34 -7.86 1.96
CA ASP A 142 15.62 -6.61 1.82
C ASP A 142 16.55 -5.46 1.46
N VAL A 143 16.00 -4.34 1.04
CA VAL A 143 16.72 -3.15 0.60
C VAL A 143 16.16 -1.88 1.23
N THR A 144 16.98 -0.83 1.28
CA THR A 144 16.50 0.49 1.69
C THR A 144 15.52 1.03 0.65
N PRO A 145 14.29 1.42 1.03
CA PRO A 145 13.28 1.92 0.08
C PRO A 145 13.58 3.34 -0.41
N LEU A 146 14.40 4.09 0.35
CA LEU A 146 14.77 5.47 0.08
C LEU A 146 16.27 5.67 0.26
N THR A 147 16.83 6.68 -0.42
CA THR A 147 18.18 7.15 -0.15
C THR A 147 18.24 7.83 1.21
N LEU A 148 19.17 7.42 2.05
CA LEU A 148 19.44 8.01 3.35
C LEU A 148 20.69 8.90 3.27
N GLY A 149 20.65 10.04 3.95
CA GLY A 149 21.76 10.99 3.98
C GLY A 149 21.51 12.09 4.97
N ILE A 150 22.31 13.13 4.92
CA ILE A 150 22.18 14.32 5.74
C ILE A 150 22.05 15.57 4.86
N GLU A 151 21.36 16.55 5.38
CA GLU A 151 21.35 17.88 4.78
C GLU A 151 22.65 18.60 5.14
N THR A 152 23.33 19.12 4.12
CA THR A 152 24.56 19.89 4.27
C THR A 152 24.31 21.36 3.94
N VAL A 153 25.35 22.19 4.06
CA VAL A 153 25.25 23.63 3.81
C VAL A 153 24.60 23.94 2.47
N GLY A 154 23.66 24.87 2.47
CA GLY A 154 22.88 25.24 1.28
C GLY A 154 21.68 24.35 0.99
N GLY A 155 21.25 23.50 1.95
CA GLY A 155 20.08 22.63 1.78
C GLY A 155 20.36 21.44 0.85
N VAL A 156 21.61 21.07 0.66
CA VAL A 156 22.01 19.99 -0.26
C VAL A 156 21.96 18.63 0.46
N MET A 157 21.20 17.67 -0.10
CA MET A 157 21.15 16.31 0.39
C MET A 157 22.43 15.56 0.03
N THR A 158 23.29 15.30 1.04
CA THR A 158 24.48 14.44 0.87
C THR A 158 24.09 13.00 1.13
N LYS A 159 24.09 12.19 0.08
CA LYS A 159 23.69 10.78 0.11
C LYS A 159 24.75 9.93 0.79
N ILE A 160 24.38 9.11 1.77
CA ILE A 160 25.27 8.19 2.49
C ILE A 160 24.94 6.74 2.12
N ILE A 161 23.64 6.38 2.16
CA ILE A 161 23.16 5.05 1.77
C ILE A 161 22.18 5.24 0.61
N PRO A 162 22.54 4.86 -0.61
CA PRO A 162 21.64 4.94 -1.77
C PRO A 162 20.41 4.05 -1.61
N ARG A 163 19.27 4.47 -2.18
CA ARG A 163 18.10 3.63 -2.37
C ARG A 163 18.48 2.32 -3.05
N GLY A 164 17.87 1.21 -2.64
CA GLY A 164 18.14 -0.12 -3.16
C GLY A 164 19.41 -0.78 -2.59
N THR A 165 20.04 -0.17 -1.56
CA THR A 165 21.15 -0.82 -0.85
C THR A 165 20.62 -1.98 -0.03
N VAL A 166 21.19 -3.16 -0.19
CA VAL A 166 20.85 -4.36 0.59
C VAL A 166 21.12 -4.12 2.07
N ILE A 167 20.17 -4.52 2.92
CA ILE A 167 20.27 -4.40 4.38
C ILE A 167 20.57 -5.78 5.01
N PRO A 168 21.29 -5.82 6.16
CA PRO A 168 21.80 -4.68 6.94
C PRO A 168 22.98 -3.96 6.27
N ALA A 169 22.99 -2.63 6.31
CA ALA A 169 24.09 -1.82 5.76
C ALA A 169 24.55 -0.77 6.77
N LYS A 170 25.86 -0.55 6.84
CA LYS A 170 26.48 0.50 7.67
C LYS A 170 27.44 1.30 6.81
N LYS A 171 27.25 2.62 6.75
CA LYS A 171 28.13 3.56 6.07
C LYS A 171 28.49 4.69 7.01
N SER A 172 29.71 5.15 6.92
CA SER A 172 30.24 6.28 7.71
C SER A 172 30.90 7.28 6.77
N GLN A 173 30.69 8.55 7.05
CA GLN A 173 31.35 9.65 6.36
C GLN A 173 31.64 10.74 7.39
N THR A 174 32.80 11.39 7.28
CA THR A 174 33.19 12.47 8.19
C THR A 174 32.59 13.77 7.68
N PHE A 175 31.95 14.51 8.58
CA PHE A 175 31.41 15.85 8.34
C PHE A 175 32.00 16.80 9.37
N THR A 176 32.06 18.08 9.02
CA THR A 176 32.45 19.17 9.91
C THR A 176 31.33 20.16 10.03
N THR A 177 31.28 20.90 11.10
CA THR A 177 30.35 22.00 11.29
C THR A 177 30.71 23.17 10.36
N TYR A 178 29.70 23.89 9.87
CA TYR A 178 29.89 25.05 9.03
C TYR A 178 30.26 26.30 9.85
N GLN A 179 29.77 26.35 11.09
CA GLN A 179 30.03 27.46 12.02
C GLN A 179 30.09 26.94 13.45
N ASP A 180 30.63 27.76 14.36
CA ASP A 180 30.67 27.43 15.78
C ASP A 180 29.25 27.34 16.35
N GLN A 181 29.02 26.41 17.27
CA GLN A 181 27.74 26.17 17.92
C GLN A 181 26.56 25.76 17.00
N GLN A 182 26.88 25.12 15.91
CA GLN A 182 25.86 24.54 15.00
C GLN A 182 25.18 23.32 15.62
#